data_bc0e0631ad009f83c177c7693db23f8a
#
_entry.id   bc0e0631ad009f83c177c7693db23f8a
#
_cell.length_a   1.000
_cell.length_b   1.000
_cell.length_c   1.000
_cell.angle_alpha   90.00
_cell.angle_beta   90.00
_cell.angle_gamma   90.00
#
_symmetry.space_group_name_H-M   'P 1'
#
loop_
_entity.id
_entity.type
_entity.pdbx_description
1 polymer ?
#
loop_
_entity_poly.entity_id
_entity_poly.type
_entity_poly.pdbx_seq_one_letter_code
_entity_poly.pdbx_strand_id
1 'polypeptide(L)'
;MSRILAIVPAYNEEQCIKNTIDELRHAAPEADYVIVNDGSRDDTEAICAREGFNYLSLPINCGLTAGFQTGMKYALAHNYDAVVQFDADGQHIPDYIPAMYDAMCEQHADIVIAARMGKDRPRGARGMGSKLISSLIRLVAHISLTDPTSGMRMFNKRYIRLYAEAFDLAPEPDALAYFARGGARIIEVPVKMRERQGGSSYFDLPHIISYMSRTCMSILLFQWFR
;
A
#
# COMPACT_ATOMS: atom_id res chain seq x y z
N MET A 1 -20.88 9.60 -8.80
CA MET A 1 -20.21 8.33 -8.46
C MET A 1 -18.85 8.68 -7.86
N SER A 2 -18.50 8.06 -6.75
CA SER A 2 -17.20 8.26 -6.12
C SER A 2 -16.10 7.65 -6.99
N ARG A 3 -14.94 8.32 -7.09
CA ARG A 3 -13.83 7.90 -7.94
C ARG A 3 -12.75 7.26 -7.09
N ILE A 4 -12.49 5.99 -7.33
CA ILE A 4 -11.45 5.20 -6.66
C ILE A 4 -10.28 5.01 -7.62
N LEU A 5 -9.05 5.19 -7.16
CA LEU A 5 -7.84 4.92 -7.92
C LEU A 5 -7.01 3.82 -7.25
N ALA A 6 -6.70 2.75 -7.98
CA ALA A 6 -5.66 1.81 -7.58
C ALA A 6 -4.28 2.32 -8.04
N ILE A 7 -3.41 2.63 -7.11
CA ILE A 7 -2.00 2.93 -7.39
C ILE A 7 -1.24 1.61 -7.37
N VAL A 8 -0.60 1.29 -8.50
CA VAL A 8 0.16 0.05 -8.70
C VAL A 8 1.65 0.38 -8.86
N PRO A 9 2.41 0.46 -7.75
CA PRO A 9 3.87 0.60 -7.84
C PRO A 9 4.47 -0.64 -8.50
N ALA A 10 5.34 -0.44 -9.49
CA ALA A 10 5.97 -1.52 -10.22
C ALA A 10 7.48 -1.26 -10.40
N TYR A 11 8.30 -2.25 -10.08
CA TYR A 11 9.74 -2.26 -10.33
C TYR A 11 10.20 -3.67 -10.69
N ASN A 12 10.54 -3.88 -11.96
CA ASN A 12 10.91 -5.18 -12.52
C ASN A 12 9.81 -6.25 -12.31
N GLU A 13 8.60 -5.95 -12.78
CA GLU A 13 7.40 -6.79 -12.63
C GLU A 13 6.88 -7.29 -14.00
N GLU A 14 7.77 -7.46 -14.99
CA GLU A 14 7.43 -7.93 -16.35
C GLU A 14 6.62 -9.22 -16.37
N GLN A 15 6.85 -10.12 -15.38
CA GLN A 15 6.19 -11.42 -15.29
C GLN A 15 4.74 -11.33 -14.80
N CYS A 16 4.42 -10.29 -14.02
CA CYS A 16 3.14 -10.20 -13.29
C CYS A 16 2.27 -9.03 -13.73
N ILE A 17 2.86 -7.92 -14.18
CA ILE A 17 2.14 -6.65 -14.36
C ILE A 17 0.91 -6.79 -15.26
N LYS A 18 1.01 -7.52 -16.39
CA LYS A 18 -0.12 -7.71 -17.29
C LYS A 18 -1.28 -8.44 -16.60
N ASN A 19 -1.01 -9.58 -16.00
CA ASN A 19 -2.04 -10.39 -15.35
C ASN A 19 -2.68 -9.62 -14.18
N THR A 20 -1.88 -8.90 -13.42
CA THR A 20 -2.35 -8.07 -12.28
C THR A 20 -3.31 -6.99 -12.74
N ILE A 21 -3.00 -6.29 -13.84
CA ILE A 21 -3.88 -5.23 -14.36
C ILE A 21 -5.13 -5.81 -15.03
N ASP A 22 -5.00 -6.89 -15.78
CA ASP A 22 -6.16 -7.54 -16.40
C ASP A 22 -7.14 -8.04 -15.32
N GLU A 23 -6.65 -8.62 -14.24
CA GLU A 23 -7.48 -9.05 -13.11
C GLU A 23 -8.11 -7.86 -12.38
N LEU A 24 -7.34 -6.79 -12.10
CA LEU A 24 -7.84 -5.57 -11.46
C LEU A 24 -9.01 -4.97 -12.26
N ARG A 25 -8.85 -4.84 -13.57
CA ARG A 25 -9.90 -4.31 -14.46
C ARG A 25 -11.15 -5.18 -14.51
N HIS A 26 -10.99 -6.50 -14.37
CA HIS A 26 -12.11 -7.43 -14.41
C HIS A 26 -12.87 -7.48 -13.07
N ALA A 27 -12.15 -7.52 -11.95
CA ALA A 27 -12.72 -7.76 -10.64
C ALA A 27 -13.16 -6.47 -9.91
N ALA A 28 -12.56 -5.32 -10.25
CA ALA A 28 -12.91 -4.02 -9.68
C ALA A 28 -13.10 -2.96 -10.78
N PRO A 29 -14.07 -3.14 -11.70
CA PRO A 29 -14.27 -2.25 -12.86
C PRO A 29 -14.67 -0.82 -12.49
N GLU A 30 -15.13 -0.59 -11.25
CA GLU A 30 -15.45 0.73 -10.71
C GLU A 30 -14.22 1.51 -10.24
N ALA A 31 -13.07 0.86 -10.12
CA ALA A 31 -11.82 1.50 -9.76
C ALA A 31 -10.96 1.77 -11.01
N ASP A 32 -10.58 3.03 -11.19
CA ASP A 32 -9.50 3.38 -12.12
C ASP A 32 -8.16 2.88 -11.57
N TYR A 33 -7.13 2.78 -12.41
CA TYR A 33 -5.78 2.45 -11.95
C TYR A 33 -4.74 3.35 -12.60
N VAL A 34 -3.59 3.47 -11.94
CA VAL A 34 -2.35 4.01 -12.51
C VAL A 34 -1.17 3.14 -12.07
N ILE A 35 -0.42 2.64 -13.02
CA ILE A 35 0.85 1.98 -12.77
C ILE A 35 1.90 3.08 -12.59
N VAL A 36 2.71 2.98 -11.53
CA VAL A 36 3.88 3.84 -11.37
C VAL A 36 5.12 2.97 -11.53
N ASN A 37 5.67 2.97 -12.74
CA ASN A 37 6.91 2.29 -13.06
C ASN A 37 8.09 3.05 -12.45
N ASP A 38 8.73 2.46 -11.44
CA ASP A 38 9.83 3.07 -10.68
C ASP A 38 11.20 2.79 -11.35
N GLY A 39 11.33 3.16 -12.63
CA GLY A 39 12.57 3.01 -13.38
C GLY A 39 12.99 1.55 -13.55
N SER A 40 12.06 0.68 -13.95
CA SER A 40 12.33 -0.73 -14.23
C SER A 40 13.42 -0.89 -15.31
N ARG A 41 14.17 -2.00 -15.21
CA ARG A 41 15.25 -2.36 -16.13
C ARG A 41 14.92 -3.56 -17.01
N ASP A 42 13.78 -4.19 -16.76
CA ASP A 42 13.19 -5.28 -17.52
C ASP A 42 12.14 -4.75 -18.50
N ASP A 43 11.32 -5.63 -19.07
CA ASP A 43 10.29 -5.28 -20.05
C ASP A 43 9.00 -4.70 -19.43
N THR A 44 8.97 -4.35 -18.13
CA THR A 44 7.77 -3.81 -17.45
C THR A 44 7.18 -2.61 -18.19
N GLU A 45 8.00 -1.61 -18.54
CA GLU A 45 7.54 -0.41 -19.25
C GLU A 45 7.07 -0.72 -20.66
N ALA A 46 7.83 -1.56 -21.38
CA ALA A 46 7.47 -1.99 -22.74
C ALA A 46 6.13 -2.72 -22.76
N ILE A 47 5.84 -3.54 -21.74
CA ILE A 47 4.55 -4.21 -21.58
C ILE A 47 3.45 -3.18 -21.34
N CYS A 48 3.63 -2.22 -20.43
CA CYS A 48 2.65 -1.18 -20.17
C CYS A 48 2.28 -0.39 -21.43
N ALA A 49 3.30 0.00 -22.20
CA ALA A 49 3.10 0.72 -23.46
C ALA A 49 2.36 -0.12 -24.51
N ARG A 50 2.77 -1.38 -24.69
CA ARG A 50 2.18 -2.29 -25.69
C ARG A 50 0.73 -2.62 -25.37
N GLU A 51 0.39 -2.85 -24.11
CA GLU A 51 -0.98 -3.17 -23.68
C GLU A 51 -1.88 -1.92 -23.55
N GLY A 52 -1.32 -0.72 -23.73
CA GLY A 52 -2.06 0.55 -23.61
C GLY A 52 -2.54 0.82 -22.19
N PHE A 53 -1.77 0.40 -21.17
CA PHE A 53 -2.11 0.63 -19.79
C PHE A 53 -1.92 2.11 -19.40
N ASN A 54 -2.67 2.55 -18.39
CA ASN A 54 -2.45 3.87 -17.78
C ASN A 54 -1.24 3.79 -16.85
N TYR A 55 -0.12 4.43 -17.24
CA TYR A 55 1.11 4.38 -16.45
C TYR A 55 1.88 5.69 -16.46
N LEU A 56 2.68 5.85 -15.42
CA LEU A 56 3.69 6.90 -15.27
C LEU A 56 5.05 6.21 -15.09
N SER A 57 6.09 6.69 -15.76
CA SER A 57 7.45 6.19 -15.59
C SER A 57 8.33 7.21 -14.90
N LEU A 58 9.02 6.78 -13.85
CA LEU A 58 10.10 7.53 -13.22
C LEU A 58 11.41 7.24 -13.99
N PRO A 59 12.29 8.24 -14.18
CA PRO A 59 13.50 8.06 -14.98
C PRO A 59 14.53 7.12 -14.33
N ILE A 60 14.45 6.94 -13.02
CA ILE A 60 15.33 6.08 -12.22
C ILE A 60 14.53 5.44 -11.09
N ASN A 61 15.05 4.35 -10.52
CA ASN A 61 14.46 3.77 -9.31
C ASN A 61 14.64 4.73 -8.13
N CYS A 62 13.52 5.24 -7.64
CA CYS A 62 13.42 6.15 -6.50
C CYS A 62 12.86 5.48 -5.23
N GLY A 63 12.45 4.20 -5.34
CA GLY A 63 11.89 3.40 -4.27
C GLY A 63 10.38 3.57 -4.08
N LEU A 64 9.82 2.62 -3.32
CA LEU A 64 8.36 2.51 -3.09
C LEU A 64 7.71 3.84 -2.66
N THR A 65 8.37 4.59 -1.78
CA THR A 65 7.86 5.88 -1.28
C THR A 65 7.62 6.87 -2.41
N ALA A 66 8.60 7.05 -3.29
CA ALA A 66 8.50 7.97 -4.42
C ALA A 66 7.46 7.51 -5.44
N GLY A 67 7.42 6.21 -5.73
CA GLY A 67 6.41 5.61 -6.61
C GLY A 67 4.99 5.84 -6.07
N PHE A 68 4.77 5.55 -4.80
CA PHE A 68 3.48 5.75 -4.15
C PHE A 68 3.08 7.24 -4.10
N GLN A 69 3.99 8.13 -3.72
CA GLN A 69 3.73 9.58 -3.71
C GLN A 69 3.42 10.12 -5.13
N THR A 70 4.06 9.59 -6.15
CA THR A 70 3.74 9.95 -7.55
C THR A 70 2.30 9.58 -7.88
N GLY A 71 1.85 8.38 -7.50
CA GLY A 71 0.46 7.97 -7.63
C GLY A 71 -0.51 8.84 -6.83
N MET A 72 -0.14 9.26 -5.62
CA MET A 72 -0.95 10.18 -4.79
C MET A 72 -1.07 11.59 -5.42
N LYS A 73 0.01 12.11 -6.02
CA LYS A 73 -0.04 13.36 -6.78
C LYS A 73 -0.95 13.25 -7.99
N TYR A 74 -0.88 12.14 -8.71
CA TYR A 74 -1.78 11.84 -9.81
C TYR A 74 -3.24 11.81 -9.32
N ALA A 75 -3.52 11.11 -8.23
CA ALA A 75 -4.87 11.04 -7.64
C ALA A 75 -5.41 12.43 -7.24
N LEU A 76 -4.57 13.25 -6.62
CA LEU A 76 -4.94 14.62 -6.23
C LEU A 76 -5.25 15.49 -7.45
N ALA A 77 -4.39 15.45 -8.48
CA ALA A 77 -4.55 16.23 -9.71
C ALA A 77 -5.82 15.85 -10.49
N HIS A 78 -6.25 14.58 -10.41
CA HIS A 78 -7.43 14.07 -11.10
C HIS A 78 -8.69 13.99 -10.21
N ASN A 79 -8.64 14.55 -8.98
CA ASN A 79 -9.78 14.63 -8.05
C ASN A 79 -10.39 13.27 -7.68
N TYR A 80 -9.58 12.26 -7.38
CA TYR A 80 -10.05 11.01 -6.82
C TYR A 80 -10.52 11.19 -5.37
N ASP A 81 -11.54 10.42 -4.96
CA ASP A 81 -12.13 10.45 -3.63
C ASP A 81 -11.45 9.46 -2.68
N ALA A 82 -10.98 8.33 -3.23
CA ALA A 82 -10.21 7.31 -2.51
C ALA A 82 -9.08 6.76 -3.38
N VAL A 83 -8.01 6.32 -2.71
CA VAL A 83 -6.88 5.61 -3.33
C VAL A 83 -6.68 4.31 -2.61
N VAL A 84 -6.44 3.23 -3.34
CA VAL A 84 -5.94 1.97 -2.78
C VAL A 84 -4.53 1.68 -3.30
N GLN A 85 -3.59 1.37 -2.39
CA GLN A 85 -2.30 0.79 -2.77
C GLN A 85 -2.51 -0.67 -3.16
N PHE A 86 -2.04 -1.04 -4.34
CA PHE A 86 -2.23 -2.38 -4.91
C PHE A 86 -0.92 -2.85 -5.54
N ASP A 87 -0.28 -3.85 -4.95
CA ASP A 87 1.04 -4.30 -5.40
C ASP A 87 0.95 -5.09 -6.71
N ALA A 88 1.97 -4.94 -7.57
CA ALA A 88 2.02 -5.53 -8.90
C ALA A 88 2.32 -7.05 -8.92
N ASP A 89 2.65 -7.66 -7.76
CA ASP A 89 3.16 -9.01 -7.62
C ASP A 89 2.09 -10.13 -7.60
N GLY A 90 0.81 -9.76 -7.78
CA GLY A 90 -0.32 -10.68 -7.83
C GLY A 90 -0.77 -11.24 -6.46
N GLN A 91 -0.23 -10.76 -5.35
CA GLN A 91 -0.64 -11.19 -4.01
C GLN A 91 -2.00 -10.60 -3.59
N HIS A 92 -2.29 -9.38 -3.98
CA HIS A 92 -3.54 -8.71 -3.65
C HIS A 92 -4.71 -9.21 -4.51
N ILE A 93 -5.87 -9.37 -3.91
CA ILE A 93 -7.11 -9.79 -4.58
C ILE A 93 -7.97 -8.55 -4.77
N PRO A 94 -8.22 -8.12 -6.02
CA PRO A 94 -8.91 -6.86 -6.28
C PRO A 94 -10.38 -6.86 -5.89
N ASP A 95 -11.01 -8.03 -5.77
CA ASP A 95 -12.42 -8.18 -5.31
C ASP A 95 -12.68 -7.54 -3.94
N TYR A 96 -11.65 -7.28 -3.14
CA TYR A 96 -11.80 -6.61 -1.84
C TYR A 96 -11.88 -5.08 -1.95
N ILE A 97 -11.55 -4.48 -3.09
CA ILE A 97 -11.54 -3.01 -3.26
C ILE A 97 -12.93 -2.41 -2.98
N PRO A 98 -14.05 -2.92 -3.55
CA PRO A 98 -15.38 -2.42 -3.24
C PRO A 98 -15.70 -2.51 -1.75
N ALA A 99 -15.46 -3.67 -1.13
CA ALA A 99 -15.73 -3.88 0.30
C ALA A 99 -14.91 -2.96 1.21
N MET A 100 -13.66 -2.64 0.85
CA MET A 100 -12.84 -1.65 1.56
C MET A 100 -13.43 -0.24 1.43
N TYR A 101 -13.91 0.12 0.24
CA TYR A 101 -14.52 1.41 0.02
C TYR A 101 -15.85 1.56 0.76
N ASP A 102 -16.71 0.55 0.73
CA ASP A 102 -17.96 0.52 1.47
C ASP A 102 -17.71 0.66 2.98
N ALA A 103 -16.76 -0.11 3.53
CA ALA A 103 -16.37 0.01 4.92
C ALA A 103 -15.80 1.40 5.28
N MET A 104 -15.05 2.02 4.36
CA MET A 104 -14.56 3.41 4.53
C MET A 104 -15.73 4.38 4.67
N CYS A 105 -16.73 4.27 3.80
CA CYS A 105 -17.89 5.15 3.79
C CYS A 105 -18.79 4.93 5.01
N GLU A 106 -19.17 3.69 5.28
CA GLU A 106 -20.08 3.32 6.36
C GLU A 106 -19.55 3.68 7.74
N GLN A 107 -18.24 3.48 7.93
CA GLN A 107 -17.59 3.75 9.20
C GLN A 107 -16.93 5.12 9.26
N HIS A 108 -17.06 5.96 8.23
CA HIS A 108 -16.37 7.26 8.13
C HIS A 108 -14.87 7.13 8.41
N ALA A 109 -14.24 6.09 7.86
CA ALA A 109 -12.83 5.82 8.08
C ALA A 109 -11.95 6.69 7.19
N ASP A 110 -10.81 7.07 7.73
CA ASP A 110 -9.78 7.79 6.98
C ASP A 110 -8.87 6.83 6.21
N ILE A 111 -8.58 5.67 6.83
CA ILE A 111 -7.70 4.64 6.28
C ILE A 111 -8.32 3.27 6.53
N VAL A 112 -8.35 2.44 5.51
CA VAL A 112 -8.77 1.03 5.60
C VAL A 112 -7.60 0.14 5.24
N ILE A 113 -7.29 -0.81 6.12
CA ILE A 113 -6.23 -1.80 5.93
C ILE A 113 -6.87 -3.14 5.57
N ALA A 114 -6.43 -3.75 4.48
CA ALA A 114 -6.78 -5.12 4.13
C ALA A 114 -5.98 -6.09 5.02
N ALA A 115 -6.57 -6.52 6.12
CA ALA A 115 -5.89 -7.32 7.15
C ALA A 115 -5.93 -8.81 6.81
N ARG A 116 -4.76 -9.44 6.73
CA ARG A 116 -4.63 -10.88 6.50
C ARG A 116 -5.13 -11.67 7.70
N MET A 117 -5.93 -12.69 7.46
CA MET A 117 -6.54 -13.49 8.51
C MET A 117 -6.02 -14.93 8.55
N GLY A 118 -6.04 -15.53 9.72
CA GLY A 118 -5.76 -16.95 9.93
C GLY A 118 -4.39 -17.39 9.42
N LYS A 119 -4.37 -18.31 8.44
CA LYS A 119 -3.15 -18.90 7.86
C LYS A 119 -2.36 -17.94 6.95
N ASP A 120 -3.03 -16.89 6.46
CA ASP A 120 -2.43 -15.92 5.53
C ASP A 120 -1.60 -14.85 6.29
N ARG A 121 -1.66 -14.85 7.61
CA ARG A 121 -0.82 -13.99 8.45
C ARG A 121 0.66 -14.35 8.31
N PRO A 122 1.55 -13.36 8.31
CA PRO A 122 2.98 -13.61 8.32
C PRO A 122 3.39 -14.56 9.45
N ARG A 123 4.29 -15.51 9.17
CA ARG A 123 4.82 -16.47 10.12
C ARG A 123 6.31 -16.29 10.31
N GLY A 124 6.89 -16.97 11.31
CA GLY A 124 8.32 -16.86 11.62
C GLY A 124 8.74 -15.45 12.03
N ALA A 125 9.92 -15.02 11.62
CA ALA A 125 10.48 -13.71 11.95
C ALA A 125 9.60 -12.55 11.50
N ARG A 126 8.99 -12.63 10.30
CA ARG A 126 8.04 -11.61 9.81
C ARG A 126 6.80 -11.52 10.69
N GLY A 127 6.27 -12.65 11.15
CA GLY A 127 5.10 -12.66 12.04
C GLY A 127 5.40 -12.11 13.44
N MET A 128 6.59 -12.40 13.98
CA MET A 128 7.04 -11.80 15.23
C MET A 128 7.19 -10.28 15.09
N GLY A 129 7.80 -9.83 13.99
CA GLY A 129 7.93 -8.43 13.69
C GLY A 129 6.60 -7.69 13.55
N SER A 130 5.65 -8.25 12.81
CA SER A 130 4.30 -7.68 12.68
C SER A 130 3.60 -7.54 14.03
N LYS A 131 3.71 -8.54 14.92
CA LYS A 131 3.17 -8.47 16.29
C LYS A 131 3.83 -7.39 17.13
N LEU A 132 5.16 -7.22 17.01
CA LEU A 132 5.90 -6.17 17.70
C LEU A 132 5.42 -4.80 17.24
N ILE A 133 5.31 -4.57 15.94
CA ILE A 133 4.77 -3.32 15.37
C ILE A 133 3.34 -3.05 15.86
N SER A 134 2.45 -4.06 15.84
CA SER A 134 1.08 -3.93 16.36
C SER A 134 1.08 -3.50 17.84
N SER A 135 1.98 -4.09 18.65
CA SER A 135 2.09 -3.78 20.07
C SER A 135 2.59 -2.35 20.29
N LEU A 136 3.58 -1.89 19.49
CA LEU A 136 4.09 -0.53 19.56
C LEU A 136 3.04 0.50 19.12
N ILE A 137 2.32 0.25 18.04
CA ILE A 137 1.22 1.11 17.60
C ILE A 137 0.16 1.23 18.69
N ARG A 138 -0.21 0.11 19.33
CA ARG A 138 -1.16 0.11 20.45
C ARG A 138 -0.67 0.93 21.62
N LEU A 139 0.62 0.82 21.96
CA LEU A 139 1.22 1.57 23.05
C LEU A 139 1.24 3.08 22.78
N VAL A 140 1.62 3.48 21.58
CA VAL A 140 1.90 4.88 21.23
C VAL A 140 0.68 5.62 20.69
N ALA A 141 -0.18 4.94 19.93
CA ALA A 141 -1.33 5.55 19.28
C ALA A 141 -2.68 5.09 19.88
N HIS A 142 -2.67 4.19 20.86
CA HIS A 142 -3.84 3.68 21.57
C HIS A 142 -4.91 3.01 20.66
N ILE A 143 -4.51 2.56 19.47
CA ILE A 143 -5.36 1.78 18.56
C ILE A 143 -4.84 0.34 18.45
N SER A 144 -5.75 -0.60 18.21
CA SER A 144 -5.40 -2.00 18.00
C SER A 144 -5.51 -2.34 16.52
N LEU A 145 -4.37 -2.60 15.88
CA LEU A 145 -4.29 -3.11 14.53
C LEU A 145 -3.77 -4.55 14.56
N THR A 146 -4.43 -5.42 13.81
CA THR A 146 -4.07 -6.85 13.77
C THR A 146 -3.04 -7.15 12.69
N ASP A 147 -3.01 -6.37 11.60
CA ASP A 147 -2.05 -6.50 10.51
C ASP A 147 -1.57 -5.14 9.95
N PRO A 148 -0.84 -4.35 10.74
CA PRO A 148 -0.33 -3.05 10.28
C PRO A 148 0.72 -3.15 9.17
N THR A 149 1.19 -4.36 8.87
CA THR A 149 2.20 -4.63 7.84
C THR A 149 1.60 -5.05 6.49
N SER A 150 0.27 -5.02 6.36
CA SER A 150 -0.38 -5.25 5.07
C SER A 150 -0.04 -4.11 4.10
N GLY A 151 0.31 -4.47 2.86
CA GLY A 151 0.58 -3.50 1.77
C GLY A 151 -0.70 -2.92 1.17
N MET A 152 -1.81 -3.67 1.20
CA MET A 152 -3.06 -3.21 0.61
C MET A 152 -3.80 -2.29 1.59
N ARG A 153 -3.79 -0.99 1.30
CA ARG A 153 -4.39 0.05 2.14
C ARG A 153 -5.16 1.04 1.29
N MET A 154 -6.32 1.43 1.78
CA MET A 154 -7.14 2.46 1.15
C MET A 154 -7.10 3.75 1.97
N PHE A 155 -7.02 4.88 1.29
CA PHE A 155 -6.89 6.23 1.85
C PHE A 155 -7.98 7.12 1.30
N ASN A 156 -8.63 7.91 2.15
CA ASN A 156 -9.61 8.90 1.73
C ASN A 156 -8.94 10.17 1.15
N LYS A 157 -9.75 11.08 0.62
CA LYS A 157 -9.30 12.32 -0.03
C LYS A 157 -8.39 13.20 0.84
N ARG A 158 -8.59 13.22 2.16
CA ARG A 158 -7.74 13.95 3.10
C ARG A 158 -6.31 13.41 3.08
N TYR A 159 -6.18 12.08 3.11
CA TYR A 159 -4.86 11.42 3.13
C TYR A 159 -4.21 11.37 1.75
N ILE A 160 -4.99 11.38 0.65
CA ILE A 160 -4.45 11.60 -0.69
C ILE A 160 -3.69 12.93 -0.73
N ARG A 161 -4.31 14.02 -0.28
CA ARG A 161 -3.66 15.34 -0.25
C ARG A 161 -2.42 15.33 0.64
N LEU A 162 -2.53 14.76 1.84
CA LEU A 162 -1.43 14.73 2.80
C LEU A 162 -0.20 14.01 2.22
N TYR A 163 -0.39 12.86 1.61
CA TYR A 163 0.70 12.13 0.94
C TYR A 163 1.25 12.85 -0.28
N ALA A 164 0.39 13.47 -1.09
CA ALA A 164 0.81 14.20 -2.29
C ALA A 164 1.67 15.44 -1.98
N GLU A 165 1.39 16.12 -0.87
CA GLU A 165 2.05 17.35 -0.44
C GLU A 165 3.25 17.09 0.50
N ALA A 166 3.33 15.91 1.12
CA ALA A 166 4.43 15.57 2.01
C ALA A 166 5.76 15.41 1.28
N PHE A 167 6.87 15.74 1.95
CA PHE A 167 8.21 15.58 1.38
C PHE A 167 8.72 14.13 1.49
N ASP A 168 8.56 13.51 2.65
CA ASP A 168 9.07 12.14 2.95
C ASP A 168 8.06 11.40 3.81
N LEU A 169 7.02 10.89 3.18
CA LEU A 169 5.99 10.11 3.84
C LEU A 169 5.82 8.77 3.12
N ALA A 170 6.39 7.74 3.72
CA ALA A 170 6.27 6.38 3.21
C ALA A 170 4.92 5.74 3.60
N PRO A 171 4.35 4.87 2.77
CA PRO A 171 3.17 4.08 3.13
C PRO A 171 3.55 2.91 4.05
N GLU A 172 4.20 3.22 5.15
CA GLU A 172 4.79 2.28 6.11
C GLU A 172 3.94 2.19 7.40
N PRO A 173 4.14 1.18 8.26
CA PRO A 173 3.40 1.05 9.51
C PRO A 173 3.59 2.20 10.51
N ASP A 174 4.72 2.89 10.48
CA ASP A 174 4.98 4.05 11.34
C ASP A 174 4.10 5.25 10.95
N ALA A 175 3.79 5.41 9.66
CA ALA A 175 2.82 6.40 9.21
C ALA A 175 1.43 6.15 9.80
N LEU A 176 1.01 4.88 9.95
CA LEU A 176 -0.27 4.56 10.60
C LEU A 176 -0.29 5.01 12.07
N ALA A 177 0.82 4.81 12.80
CA ALA A 177 0.94 5.28 14.18
C ALA A 177 0.87 6.82 14.25
N TYR A 178 1.58 7.50 13.36
CA TYR A 178 1.55 8.96 13.23
C TYR A 178 0.14 9.48 12.96
N PHE A 179 -0.56 8.91 11.97
CA PHE A 179 -1.92 9.31 11.61
C PHE A 179 -2.93 9.04 12.73
N ALA A 180 -2.85 7.87 13.36
CA ALA A 180 -3.73 7.52 14.47
C ALA A 180 -3.59 8.48 15.65
N ARG A 181 -2.36 8.91 15.98
CA ARG A 181 -2.12 9.97 16.99
C ARG A 181 -2.69 11.32 16.57
N GLY A 182 -2.68 11.62 15.27
CA GLY A 182 -3.33 12.80 14.67
C GLY A 182 -4.86 12.69 14.57
N GLY A 183 -5.45 11.65 15.15
CA GLY A 183 -6.90 11.43 15.18
C GLY A 183 -7.48 10.74 13.94
N ALA A 184 -6.63 10.12 13.10
CA ALA A 184 -7.12 9.32 11.98
C ALA A 184 -7.95 8.13 12.45
N ARG A 185 -9.11 7.93 11.86
CA ARG A 185 -9.91 6.73 12.03
C ARG A 185 -9.40 5.64 11.09
N ILE A 186 -8.69 4.67 11.65
CA ILE A 186 -8.12 3.54 10.93
C ILE A 186 -8.91 2.29 11.27
N ILE A 187 -9.35 1.56 10.25
CA ILE A 187 -10.09 0.31 10.40
C ILE A 187 -9.43 -0.82 9.60
N GLU A 188 -9.77 -2.05 9.91
CA GLU A 188 -9.29 -3.24 9.21
C GLU A 188 -10.46 -4.00 8.58
N VAL A 189 -10.29 -4.39 7.32
CA VAL A 189 -11.19 -5.30 6.60
C VAL A 189 -10.47 -6.64 6.44
N PRO A 190 -11.08 -7.76 6.86
CA PRO A 190 -10.46 -9.08 6.74
C PRO A 190 -10.38 -9.50 5.26
N VAL A 191 -9.18 -9.89 4.82
CA VAL A 191 -8.94 -10.37 3.47
C VAL A 191 -8.14 -11.67 3.45
N LYS A 192 -8.23 -12.39 2.33
CA LYS A 192 -7.27 -13.43 1.96
C LYS A 192 -6.20 -12.82 1.05
N MET A 193 -5.01 -13.37 1.11
CA MET A 193 -3.95 -13.07 0.16
C MET A 193 -3.48 -14.32 -0.55
N ARG A 194 -2.96 -14.14 -1.76
CA ARG A 194 -2.34 -15.21 -2.55
C ARG A 194 -0.85 -15.30 -2.25
N GLU A 195 -0.25 -16.40 -2.64
CA GLU A 195 1.20 -16.47 -2.76
C GLU A 195 1.67 -15.60 -3.91
N ARG A 196 2.86 -15.04 -3.78
CA ARG A 196 3.47 -14.19 -4.82
C ARG A 196 3.61 -14.98 -6.13
N GLN A 197 3.16 -14.40 -7.23
CA GLN A 197 3.15 -15.07 -8.52
C GLN A 197 4.46 -14.91 -9.30
N GLY A 198 5.31 -13.92 -8.95
CA GLY A 198 6.59 -13.68 -9.60
C GLY A 198 7.51 -12.77 -8.82
N GLY A 199 8.70 -12.53 -9.36
CA GLY A 199 9.72 -11.69 -8.77
C GLY A 199 10.45 -12.32 -7.57
N SER A 200 11.55 -11.68 -7.15
CA SER A 200 12.32 -12.09 -5.97
C SER A 200 11.90 -11.29 -4.74
N SER A 201 11.78 -11.96 -3.59
CA SER A 201 11.57 -11.23 -2.33
C SER A 201 12.85 -10.50 -1.93
N TYR A 202 12.82 -9.19 -1.82
CA TYR A 202 13.91 -8.38 -1.28
C TYR A 202 14.18 -8.61 0.22
N PHE A 203 13.35 -9.40 0.90
CA PHE A 203 13.41 -9.60 2.35
C PHE A 203 14.14 -10.90 2.70
N ASP A 204 15.48 -10.86 2.70
CA ASP A 204 16.28 -11.80 3.46
C ASP A 204 16.31 -11.42 4.96
N LEU A 205 16.86 -12.28 5.79
CA LEU A 205 16.84 -12.12 7.24
C LEU A 205 17.50 -10.82 7.73
N PRO A 206 18.67 -10.36 7.22
CA PRO A 206 19.26 -9.07 7.59
C PRO A 206 18.37 -7.88 7.20
N HIS A 207 17.76 -7.89 6.01
CA HIS A 207 16.86 -6.82 5.58
C HIS A 207 15.59 -6.76 6.42
N ILE A 208 15.02 -7.92 6.84
CA ILE A 208 13.89 -7.96 7.77
C ILE A 208 14.26 -7.29 9.10
N ILE A 209 15.42 -7.63 9.68
CA ILE A 209 15.86 -7.07 10.96
C ILE A 209 16.07 -5.55 10.84
N SER A 210 16.75 -5.11 9.79
CA SER A 210 16.99 -3.68 9.54
C SER A 210 15.68 -2.91 9.37
N TYR A 211 14.77 -3.41 8.54
CA TYR A 211 13.44 -2.84 8.34
C TYR A 211 12.68 -2.73 9.66
N MET A 212 12.62 -3.82 10.43
CA MET A 212 11.92 -3.86 11.71
C MET A 212 12.50 -2.87 12.72
N SER A 213 13.84 -2.83 12.83
CA SER A 213 14.51 -1.90 13.74
C SER A 213 14.21 -0.44 13.38
N ARG A 214 14.31 -0.09 12.11
CA ARG A 214 13.98 1.25 11.61
C ARG A 214 12.53 1.63 11.90
N THR A 215 11.59 0.73 11.58
CA THR A 215 10.16 0.96 11.81
C THR A 215 9.84 1.12 13.30
N CYS A 216 10.41 0.26 14.16
CA CYS A 216 10.23 0.37 15.62
C CYS A 216 10.80 1.68 16.16
N MET A 217 12.01 2.08 15.73
CA MET A 217 12.59 3.36 16.14
C MET A 217 11.77 4.55 15.62
N SER A 218 11.25 4.47 14.41
CA SER A 218 10.37 5.49 13.85
C SER A 218 9.11 5.65 14.69
N ILE A 219 8.44 4.55 15.05
CA ILE A 219 7.23 4.57 15.88
C ILE A 219 7.52 5.14 17.28
N LEU A 220 8.65 4.81 17.89
CA LEU A 220 8.96 5.22 19.25
C LEU A 220 9.51 6.65 19.34
N LEU A 221 10.32 7.08 18.37
CA LEU A 221 11.10 8.32 18.47
C LEU A 221 10.75 9.33 17.36
N PHE A 222 10.92 8.97 16.08
CA PHE A 222 10.93 9.95 15.00
C PHE A 222 9.57 10.58 14.74
N GLN A 223 8.48 9.85 14.93
CA GLN A 223 7.14 10.40 14.75
C GLN A 223 6.77 11.53 15.74
N TRP A 224 7.56 11.73 16.82
CA TRP A 224 7.35 12.83 17.77
C TRP A 224 7.91 14.16 17.27
N PHE A 225 8.74 14.11 16.23
CA PHE A 225 9.40 15.29 15.64
C PHE A 225 8.88 15.63 14.24
N ARG A 226 7.83 14.94 13.77
CA ARG A 226 7.12 15.23 12.51
C ARG A 226 5.96 16.19 12.68
#